data_b661707c3e992c5e26e2e7ea255c34ee
#
_entry.id   b661707c3e992c5e26e2e7ea255c34ee
#
_cell.length_a   1.000
_cell.length_b   1.000
_cell.length_c   1.000
_cell.angle_alpha   90.00
_cell.angle_beta   90.00
_cell.angle_gamma   90.00
#
_symmetry.space_group_name_H-M   'P 1'
#
loop_
_entity.id
_entity.type
_entity.pdbx_description
1 polymer ?
#
loop_
_entity_poly.entity_id
_entity_poly.type
_entity_poly.pdbx_seq_one_letter_code
_entity_poly.pdbx_strand_id
1 'polypeptide(L)'
;MPRGLRYRGEPPGHHSPEGFGDVVRGVWLTPGRFFGRLDPEGGLLRPALFASLVLYLNLLLEELLQEAWRLEFNYGLLNAALPGLVVALVLAPLLVLGLSLLVLTILDGAPSRGKLGPVFRALGYATAIGLVLWIPYAPILALPYGLYVATVAVKEVLFTNWRRAAIATLVPLGAVLLIALLQIGLAEAYGLLVNPPGE
;
A
#
# COMPACT_ATOMS: atom_id res chain seq x y z
N MET A 1 11.04 -7.38 -52.85
CA MET A 1 9.90 -7.36 -51.93
C MET A 1 10.31 -8.02 -50.61
N PRO A 2 10.61 -7.29 -49.55
CA PRO A 2 10.91 -7.91 -48.27
C PRO A 2 9.59 -8.30 -47.55
N ARG A 3 9.53 -9.55 -47.14
CA ARG A 3 8.42 -10.13 -46.38
C ARG A 3 8.28 -9.44 -45.04
N GLY A 4 7.13 -8.78 -44.81
CA GLY A 4 6.77 -8.19 -43.56
C GLY A 4 6.73 -9.23 -42.43
N LEU A 5 7.59 -9.03 -41.45
CA LEU A 5 7.51 -9.65 -40.14
C LEU A 5 6.20 -9.18 -39.50
N ARG A 6 5.16 -10.00 -39.57
CA ARG A 6 3.98 -9.84 -38.73
C ARG A 6 4.44 -10.07 -37.28
N TYR A 7 4.61 -8.99 -36.56
CA TYR A 7 4.60 -9.05 -35.09
C TYR A 7 3.19 -9.49 -34.67
N ARG A 8 3.04 -10.79 -34.50
CA ARG A 8 1.84 -11.40 -33.89
C ARG A 8 2.01 -11.26 -32.37
N GLY A 9 2.04 -10.04 -31.87
CA GLY A 9 1.82 -9.74 -30.47
C GLY A 9 0.32 -9.56 -30.31
N GLU A 10 -0.36 -10.55 -29.77
CA GLU A 10 -1.66 -10.29 -29.15
C GLU A 10 -1.47 -9.12 -28.20
N PRO A 11 -2.35 -8.08 -28.22
CA PRO A 11 -2.27 -7.03 -27.23
C PRO A 11 -2.29 -7.73 -25.85
N PRO A 12 -1.41 -7.37 -24.92
CA PRO A 12 -1.39 -7.98 -23.62
C PRO A 12 -2.79 -7.85 -23.03
N GLY A 13 -3.50 -8.97 -22.94
CA GLY A 13 -4.85 -9.00 -22.40
C GLY A 13 -4.84 -8.30 -21.05
N HIS A 14 -5.67 -7.26 -20.88
CA HIS A 14 -5.87 -6.65 -19.59
C HIS A 14 -6.44 -7.70 -18.65
N HIS A 15 -5.66 -8.11 -17.67
CA HIS A 15 -6.08 -9.09 -16.69
C HIS A 15 -6.50 -8.37 -15.40
N SER A 16 -7.74 -8.58 -15.00
CA SER A 16 -8.12 -8.37 -13.60
C SER A 16 -7.52 -9.53 -12.81
N PRO A 17 -6.75 -9.29 -11.75
CA PRO A 17 -6.19 -10.36 -10.94
C PRO A 17 -7.32 -11.23 -10.38
N GLU A 18 -7.22 -12.55 -10.57
CA GLU A 18 -8.31 -13.48 -10.25
C GLU A 18 -8.38 -13.80 -8.75
N GLY A 19 -7.24 -13.73 -8.03
CA GLY A 19 -7.17 -14.08 -6.62
C GLY A 19 -6.22 -13.22 -5.80
N PHE A 20 -6.39 -13.28 -4.47
CA PHE A 20 -5.51 -12.59 -3.51
C PHE A 20 -4.04 -12.99 -3.68
N GLY A 21 -3.77 -14.30 -3.79
CA GLY A 21 -2.42 -14.83 -3.97
C GLY A 21 -1.75 -14.36 -5.26
N ASP A 22 -2.50 -14.22 -6.34
CA ASP A 22 -1.98 -13.74 -7.63
C ASP A 22 -1.55 -12.27 -7.54
N VAL A 23 -2.32 -11.44 -6.84
CA VAL A 23 -1.96 -10.06 -6.56
C VAL A 23 -0.67 -10.01 -5.75
N VAL A 24 -0.62 -10.71 -4.62
CA VAL A 24 0.57 -10.73 -3.76
C VAL A 24 1.79 -11.17 -4.55
N ARG A 25 1.71 -12.31 -5.24
CA ARG A 25 2.82 -12.82 -6.04
C ARG A 25 3.24 -11.85 -7.15
N GLY A 26 2.27 -11.27 -7.86
CA GLY A 26 2.53 -10.31 -8.94
C GLY A 26 3.21 -9.05 -8.44
N VAL A 27 2.73 -8.47 -7.35
CA VAL A 27 3.27 -7.25 -6.74
C VAL A 27 4.66 -7.49 -6.16
N TRP A 28 4.89 -8.63 -5.50
CA TRP A 28 6.16 -8.94 -4.87
C TRP A 28 7.25 -9.37 -5.86
N LEU A 29 6.93 -10.18 -6.87
CA LEU A 29 7.94 -10.77 -7.74
C LEU A 29 8.13 -10.01 -9.06
N THR A 30 7.05 -9.45 -9.61
CA THR A 30 7.08 -8.82 -10.93
C THR A 30 6.22 -7.55 -11.00
N PRO A 31 6.48 -6.52 -10.17
CA PRO A 31 5.58 -5.36 -10.06
C PRO A 31 5.38 -4.64 -11.40
N GLY A 32 6.42 -4.46 -12.19
CA GLY A 32 6.30 -3.81 -13.51
C GLY A 32 5.35 -4.55 -14.46
N ARG A 33 5.41 -5.89 -14.50
CA ARG A 33 4.49 -6.69 -15.33
C ARG A 33 3.07 -6.68 -14.78
N PHE A 34 2.92 -6.73 -13.47
CA PHE A 34 1.62 -6.73 -12.80
C PHE A 34 0.88 -5.41 -13.08
N PHE A 35 1.49 -4.27 -12.77
CA PHE A 35 0.86 -2.96 -12.95
C PHE A 35 0.70 -2.56 -14.42
N GLY A 36 1.63 -2.96 -15.30
CA GLY A 36 1.52 -2.70 -16.74
C GLY A 36 0.40 -3.46 -17.45
N ARG A 37 -0.18 -4.50 -16.81
CA ARG A 37 -1.32 -5.26 -17.33
C ARG A 37 -2.62 -4.95 -16.61
N LEU A 38 -2.58 -4.10 -15.60
CA LEU A 38 -3.75 -3.76 -14.80
C LEU A 38 -4.77 -3.03 -15.67
N ASP A 39 -6.02 -3.54 -15.67
CA ASP A 39 -7.12 -2.93 -16.42
C ASP A 39 -7.36 -1.48 -15.98
N PRO A 40 -7.21 -0.47 -16.84
CA PRO A 40 -7.43 0.93 -16.48
C PRO A 40 -8.91 1.26 -16.18
N GLU A 41 -9.86 0.45 -16.63
CA GLU A 41 -11.31 0.67 -16.46
C GLU A 41 -11.93 -0.20 -15.37
N GLY A 42 -11.15 -1.07 -14.72
CA GLY A 42 -11.61 -1.97 -13.66
C GLY A 42 -12.27 -1.24 -12.48
N GLY A 43 -13.11 -1.95 -11.73
CA GLY A 43 -13.79 -1.42 -10.55
C GLY A 43 -12.85 -1.06 -9.39
N LEU A 44 -13.27 -0.16 -8.52
CA LEU A 44 -12.51 0.28 -7.34
C LEU A 44 -12.71 -0.62 -6.12
N LEU A 45 -13.78 -1.41 -6.10
CA LEU A 45 -14.15 -2.22 -4.94
C LEU A 45 -13.09 -3.30 -4.63
N ARG A 46 -12.61 -4.01 -5.66
CA ARG A 46 -11.61 -5.08 -5.48
C ARG A 46 -10.31 -4.57 -4.85
N PRO A 47 -9.66 -3.51 -5.36
CA PRO A 47 -8.44 -2.97 -4.73
C PRO A 47 -8.71 -2.34 -3.36
N ALA A 48 -9.90 -1.77 -3.12
CA ALA A 48 -10.30 -1.29 -1.81
C ALA A 48 -10.40 -2.43 -0.79
N LEU A 49 -11.13 -3.50 -1.13
CA LEU A 49 -11.25 -4.69 -0.28
C LEU A 49 -9.90 -5.39 -0.08
N PHE A 50 -9.05 -5.42 -1.11
CA PHE A 50 -7.71 -5.95 -1.00
C PHE A 50 -6.87 -5.18 0.02
N ALA A 51 -6.84 -3.84 -0.08
CA ALA A 51 -6.14 -2.99 0.88
C ALA A 51 -6.70 -3.15 2.30
N SER A 52 -8.03 -3.24 2.44
CA SER A 52 -8.68 -3.48 3.73
C SER A 52 -8.29 -4.83 4.32
N LEU A 53 -8.25 -5.89 3.50
CA LEU A 53 -7.84 -7.21 3.95
C LEU A 53 -6.38 -7.23 4.41
N VAL A 54 -5.49 -6.56 3.65
CA VAL A 54 -4.07 -6.44 4.05
C VAL A 54 -3.94 -5.72 5.40
N LEU A 55 -4.62 -4.58 5.57
CA LEU A 55 -4.59 -3.85 6.85
C LEU A 55 -5.17 -4.68 7.98
N TYR A 56 -6.31 -5.34 7.75
CA TYR A 56 -6.95 -6.19 8.75
C TYR A 56 -6.05 -7.36 9.20
N LEU A 57 -5.42 -8.04 8.24
CA LEU A 57 -4.47 -9.11 8.55
C LEU A 57 -3.27 -8.60 9.36
N ASN A 58 -2.75 -7.41 9.05
CA ASN A 58 -1.68 -6.82 9.85
C ASN A 58 -2.12 -6.60 11.29
N LEU A 59 -3.29 -5.97 11.51
CA LEU A 59 -3.81 -5.71 12.86
C LEU A 59 -4.00 -7.00 13.65
N LEU A 60 -4.57 -8.04 13.03
CA LEU A 60 -4.77 -9.34 13.69
C LEU A 60 -3.46 -10.05 14.00
N LEU A 61 -2.52 -10.07 13.05
CA LEU A 61 -1.26 -10.77 13.22
C LEU A 61 -0.35 -10.05 14.22
N GLU A 62 -0.40 -8.71 14.27
CA GLU A 62 0.29 -7.93 15.28
C GLU A 62 -0.23 -8.23 16.68
N GLU A 63 -1.56 -8.22 16.86
CA GLU A 63 -2.18 -8.56 18.15
C GLU A 63 -1.87 -9.99 18.58
N LEU A 64 -1.99 -10.95 17.65
CA LEU A 64 -1.65 -12.35 17.91
C LEU A 64 -0.18 -12.52 18.34
N LEU A 65 0.73 -11.78 17.69
CA LEU A 65 2.14 -11.80 18.07
C LEU A 65 2.36 -11.23 19.47
N GLN A 66 1.68 -10.11 19.81
CA GLN A 66 1.77 -9.51 21.13
C GLN A 66 1.25 -10.44 22.23
N GLU A 67 0.10 -11.10 22.01
CA GLU A 67 -0.44 -12.09 22.94
C GLU A 67 0.51 -13.29 23.13
N ALA A 68 1.09 -13.79 22.02
CA ALA A 68 2.05 -14.89 22.07
C ALA A 68 3.32 -14.52 22.87
N TRP A 69 3.81 -13.29 22.75
CA TRP A 69 4.98 -12.82 23.51
C TRP A 69 4.70 -12.60 24.99
N ARG A 70 3.47 -12.15 25.35
CA ARG A 70 3.09 -11.92 26.75
C ARG A 70 2.76 -13.19 27.51
N LEU A 71 2.61 -14.35 26.82
CA LEU A 71 2.14 -15.63 27.40
C LEU A 71 0.79 -15.49 28.14
N GLU A 72 0.08 -14.41 27.92
CA GLU A 72 -1.22 -14.13 28.51
C GLU A 72 -2.27 -14.19 27.39
N PHE A 73 -3.01 -15.29 27.33
CA PHE A 73 -4.20 -15.37 26.48
C PHE A 73 -5.30 -14.49 27.08
N ASN A 74 -5.16 -13.21 26.95
CA ASN A 74 -6.26 -12.26 27.18
C ASN A 74 -7.14 -12.26 25.92
N TYR A 75 -8.43 -12.03 26.07
CA TYR A 75 -9.40 -11.94 24.96
C TYR A 75 -9.12 -10.77 23.99
N GLY A 76 -7.90 -10.27 23.94
CA GLY A 76 -7.44 -9.15 23.11
C GLY A 76 -7.70 -9.39 21.63
N LEU A 77 -7.36 -10.58 21.11
CA LEU A 77 -7.62 -10.93 19.73
C LEU A 77 -9.11 -10.87 19.37
N LEU A 78 -10.00 -11.41 20.23
CA LEU A 78 -11.44 -11.37 20.00
C LEU A 78 -11.99 -9.94 20.11
N ASN A 79 -11.47 -9.16 21.06
CA ASN A 79 -11.86 -7.76 21.24
C ASN A 79 -11.32 -6.85 20.13
N ALA A 80 -10.19 -7.19 19.51
CA ALA A 80 -9.61 -6.45 18.42
C ALA A 80 -10.18 -6.85 17.04
N ALA A 81 -10.68 -8.07 16.87
CA ALA A 81 -11.10 -8.61 15.58
C ALA A 81 -12.22 -7.81 14.93
N LEU A 82 -13.33 -7.55 15.64
CA LEU A 82 -14.45 -6.80 15.08
C LEU A 82 -14.15 -5.30 14.89
N PRO A 83 -13.64 -4.57 15.90
CA PRO A 83 -13.23 -3.18 15.71
C PRO A 83 -12.16 -3.05 14.63
N GLY A 84 -11.16 -3.94 14.60
CA GLY A 84 -10.10 -3.97 13.59
C GLY A 84 -10.65 -4.14 12.18
N LEU A 85 -11.65 -4.99 11.98
CA LEU A 85 -12.32 -5.16 10.70
C LEU A 85 -13.00 -3.85 10.25
N VAL A 86 -13.75 -3.19 11.13
CA VAL A 86 -14.42 -1.92 10.81
C VAL A 86 -13.40 -0.84 10.48
N VAL A 87 -12.34 -0.74 11.29
CA VAL A 87 -11.23 0.20 11.04
C VAL A 87 -10.58 -0.07 9.69
N ALA A 88 -10.27 -1.32 9.37
CA ALA A 88 -9.63 -1.68 8.11
C ALA A 88 -10.52 -1.40 6.89
N LEU A 89 -11.83 -1.69 6.98
CA LEU A 89 -12.78 -1.45 5.89
C LEU A 89 -12.96 0.03 5.57
N VAL A 90 -12.80 0.91 6.56
CA VAL A 90 -12.96 2.36 6.36
C VAL A 90 -11.61 3.02 6.11
N LEU A 91 -10.62 2.75 6.96
CA LEU A 91 -9.35 3.47 6.95
C LEU A 91 -8.49 3.12 5.72
N ALA A 92 -8.39 1.85 5.34
CA ALA A 92 -7.53 1.46 4.23
C ALA A 92 -7.95 2.10 2.90
N PRO A 93 -9.23 2.04 2.46
CA PRO A 93 -9.66 2.73 1.26
C PRO A 93 -9.47 4.25 1.32
N LEU A 94 -9.69 4.87 2.48
CA LEU A 94 -9.50 6.31 2.67
C LEU A 94 -8.02 6.70 2.56
N LEU A 95 -7.10 5.91 3.14
CA LEU A 95 -5.66 6.13 3.01
C LEU A 95 -5.19 5.99 1.56
N VAL A 96 -5.65 4.93 0.86
CA VAL A 96 -5.33 4.74 -0.56
C VAL A 96 -5.90 5.88 -1.41
N LEU A 97 -7.11 6.34 -1.13
CA LEU A 97 -7.73 7.48 -1.83
C LEU A 97 -6.95 8.76 -1.58
N GLY A 98 -6.64 9.07 -0.32
CA GLY A 98 -5.85 10.24 0.06
C GLY A 98 -4.48 10.26 -0.61
N LEU A 99 -3.78 9.12 -0.58
CA LEU A 99 -2.49 8.97 -1.25
C LEU A 99 -2.62 9.13 -2.77
N SER A 100 -3.67 8.59 -3.38
CA SER A 100 -3.93 8.73 -4.82
C SER A 100 -4.17 10.19 -5.22
N LEU A 101 -4.92 10.94 -4.41
CA LEU A 101 -5.15 12.36 -4.60
C LEU A 101 -3.86 13.18 -4.48
N LEU A 102 -3.03 12.88 -3.47
CA LEU A 102 -1.74 13.54 -3.28
C LEU A 102 -0.78 13.28 -4.45
N VAL A 103 -0.68 12.03 -4.89
CA VAL A 103 0.13 11.65 -6.06
C VAL A 103 -0.29 12.43 -7.30
N LEU A 104 -1.60 12.50 -7.58
CA LEU A 104 -2.11 13.24 -8.74
C LEU A 104 -1.92 14.74 -8.62
N THR A 105 -2.07 15.30 -7.42
CA THR A 105 -1.82 16.73 -7.18
C THR A 105 -0.36 17.08 -7.46
N ILE A 106 0.59 16.23 -7.07
CA ILE A 106 2.01 16.46 -7.35
C ILE A 106 2.33 16.30 -8.83
N LEU A 107 1.71 15.36 -9.53
CA LEU A 107 1.98 15.10 -10.95
C LEU A 107 1.38 16.14 -11.89
N ASP A 108 0.13 16.52 -11.65
CA ASP A 108 -0.70 17.30 -12.58
C ASP A 108 -1.14 18.65 -12.00
N GLY A 109 -0.77 18.98 -10.75
CA GLY A 109 -1.24 20.20 -10.05
C GLY A 109 -2.68 20.11 -9.54
N ALA A 110 -3.48 19.18 -10.02
CA ALA A 110 -4.84 18.92 -9.57
C ALA A 110 -5.26 17.47 -9.88
N PRO A 111 -6.11 16.86 -9.05
CA PRO A 111 -6.61 15.52 -9.31
C PRO A 111 -7.52 15.49 -10.54
N SER A 112 -7.13 14.77 -11.59
CA SER A 112 -8.00 14.55 -12.75
C SER A 112 -8.86 13.29 -12.55
N ARG A 113 -10.17 13.41 -12.80
CA ARG A 113 -11.13 12.30 -12.59
C ARG A 113 -10.77 11.05 -13.38
N GLY A 114 -10.23 11.19 -14.60
CA GLY A 114 -9.84 10.05 -15.44
C GLY A 114 -8.62 9.27 -14.94
N LYS A 115 -7.76 9.90 -14.14
CA LYS A 115 -6.54 9.26 -13.61
C LYS A 115 -6.69 8.70 -12.19
N LEU A 116 -7.70 9.17 -11.45
CA LEU A 116 -7.89 8.77 -10.05
C LEU A 116 -8.16 7.28 -9.90
N GLY A 117 -9.05 6.72 -10.70
CA GLY A 117 -9.38 5.29 -10.66
C GLY A 117 -8.17 4.38 -10.89
N PRO A 118 -7.43 4.57 -12.00
CA PRO A 118 -6.18 3.84 -12.24
C PRO A 118 -5.16 3.93 -11.11
N VAL A 119 -4.89 5.13 -10.58
CA VAL A 119 -3.93 5.32 -9.47
C VAL A 119 -4.42 4.67 -8.18
N PHE A 120 -5.69 4.82 -7.83
CA PHE A 120 -6.30 4.17 -6.68
C PHE A 120 -6.15 2.64 -6.74
N ARG A 121 -6.40 2.04 -7.90
CA ARG A 121 -6.23 0.58 -8.07
C ARG A 121 -4.78 0.16 -7.91
N ALA A 122 -3.86 0.88 -8.54
CA ALA A 122 -2.45 0.57 -8.49
C ALA A 122 -1.93 0.66 -7.04
N LEU A 123 -2.23 1.74 -6.33
CA LEU A 123 -1.82 1.92 -4.93
C LEU A 123 -2.55 0.96 -3.98
N GLY A 124 -3.84 0.66 -4.23
CA GLY A 124 -4.59 -0.33 -3.47
C GLY A 124 -3.96 -1.72 -3.53
N TYR A 125 -3.51 -2.17 -4.70
CA TYR A 125 -2.79 -3.45 -4.82
C TYR A 125 -1.34 -3.36 -4.33
N ALA A 126 -0.69 -2.19 -4.41
CA ALA A 126 0.65 -2.00 -3.87
C ALA A 126 0.71 -2.19 -2.34
N THR A 127 -0.42 -2.08 -1.62
CA THR A 127 -0.52 -2.41 -0.20
C THR A 127 -0.14 -3.86 0.12
N ALA A 128 -0.06 -4.77 -0.88
CA ALA A 128 0.42 -6.15 -0.71
C ALA A 128 1.77 -6.24 0.02
N ILE A 129 2.62 -5.22 -0.12
CA ILE A 129 3.89 -5.15 0.62
C ILE A 129 3.65 -5.04 2.13
N GLY A 130 2.53 -4.45 2.51
CA GLY A 130 2.11 -4.33 3.91
C GLY A 130 1.93 -5.67 4.64
N LEU A 131 1.72 -6.78 3.94
CA LEU A 131 1.47 -8.10 4.56
C LEU A 131 2.56 -8.58 5.53
N VAL A 132 3.75 -8.03 5.47
CA VAL A 132 4.87 -8.42 6.35
C VAL A 132 5.21 -7.37 7.41
N LEU A 133 4.46 -6.26 7.49
CA LEU A 133 4.79 -5.17 8.42
C LEU A 133 4.58 -5.54 9.89
N TRP A 134 3.77 -6.56 10.18
CA TRP A 134 3.57 -7.12 11.53
C TRP A 134 4.79 -7.92 12.03
N ILE A 135 5.71 -8.32 11.14
CA ILE A 135 6.91 -9.07 11.52
C ILE A 135 7.95 -8.10 12.06
N PRO A 136 8.49 -8.30 13.28
CA PRO A 136 9.54 -7.45 13.82
C PRO A 136 10.72 -7.30 12.85
N TYR A 137 11.22 -6.08 12.69
CA TYR A 137 12.31 -5.70 11.77
C TYR A 137 12.01 -5.83 10.27
N ALA A 138 10.94 -6.52 9.84
CA ALA A 138 10.56 -6.58 8.43
C ALA A 138 10.28 -5.20 7.81
N PRO A 139 9.73 -4.20 8.52
CA PRO A 139 9.54 -2.85 8.00
C PRO A 139 10.82 -2.21 7.45
N ILE A 140 11.99 -2.54 8.00
CA ILE A 140 13.29 -1.99 7.54
C ILE A 140 13.54 -2.29 6.05
N LEU A 141 13.14 -3.47 5.58
CA LEU A 141 13.28 -3.87 4.17
C LEU A 141 11.98 -3.66 3.39
N ALA A 142 10.84 -3.87 4.02
CA ALA A 142 9.53 -3.77 3.38
C ALA A 142 9.17 -2.33 3.00
N LEU A 143 9.50 -1.33 3.81
CA LEU A 143 9.21 0.07 3.50
C LEU A 143 9.96 0.59 2.27
N PRO A 144 11.30 0.45 2.14
CA PRO A 144 12.00 0.84 0.92
C PRO A 144 11.49 0.09 -0.31
N TYR A 145 11.20 -1.21 -0.17
CA TYR A 145 10.64 -1.98 -1.27
C TYR A 145 9.22 -1.54 -1.62
N GLY A 146 8.39 -1.21 -0.64
CA GLY A 146 7.05 -0.66 -0.83
C GLY A 146 7.06 0.67 -1.58
N LEU A 147 8.02 1.56 -1.26
CA LEU A 147 8.23 2.81 -1.99
C LEU A 147 8.62 2.57 -3.45
N TYR A 148 9.51 1.60 -3.70
CA TYR A 148 9.84 1.17 -5.06
C TYR A 148 8.60 0.64 -5.80
N VAL A 149 7.83 -0.26 -5.19
CA VAL A 149 6.64 -0.85 -5.78
C VAL A 149 5.57 0.21 -6.07
N ALA A 150 5.31 1.14 -5.14
CA ALA A 150 4.38 2.24 -5.35
C ALA A 150 4.83 3.17 -6.51
N THR A 151 6.14 3.42 -6.62
CA THR A 151 6.70 4.19 -7.74
C THR A 151 6.49 3.47 -9.08
N VAL A 152 6.77 2.16 -9.13
CA VAL A 152 6.52 1.33 -10.33
C VAL A 152 5.03 1.35 -10.67
N ALA A 153 4.15 1.19 -9.69
CA ALA A 153 2.70 1.20 -9.87
C ALA A 153 2.21 2.49 -10.53
N VAL A 154 2.61 3.64 -10.00
CA VAL A 154 2.25 4.95 -10.55
C VAL A 154 2.86 5.16 -11.95
N LYS A 155 4.12 4.76 -12.14
CA LYS A 155 4.82 4.86 -13.44
C LYS A 155 4.09 4.09 -14.53
N GLU A 156 3.78 2.82 -14.28
CA GLU A 156 3.17 1.93 -15.28
C GLU A 156 1.73 2.34 -15.60
N VAL A 157 0.93 2.66 -14.59
CA VAL A 157 -0.49 2.98 -14.77
C VAL A 157 -0.72 4.36 -15.41
N LEU A 158 0.17 5.34 -15.14
CA LEU A 158 0.07 6.68 -15.73
C LEU A 158 0.98 6.88 -16.94
N PHE A 159 1.74 5.85 -17.36
CA PHE A 159 2.70 5.95 -18.46
C PHE A 159 3.66 7.14 -18.31
N THR A 160 4.09 7.42 -17.08
CA THR A 160 4.92 8.58 -16.76
C THR A 160 6.41 8.21 -16.61
N ASN A 161 7.26 9.22 -16.59
CA ASN A 161 8.70 9.01 -16.40
C ASN A 161 9.01 8.61 -14.96
N TRP A 162 10.03 7.74 -14.78
CA TRP A 162 10.48 7.26 -13.47
C TRP A 162 10.70 8.38 -12.45
N ARG A 163 11.36 9.48 -12.85
CA ARG A 163 11.63 10.61 -11.95
C ARG A 163 10.34 11.27 -11.44
N ARG A 164 9.36 11.50 -12.31
CA ARG A 164 8.07 12.09 -11.93
C ARG A 164 7.28 11.15 -11.02
N ALA A 165 7.22 9.87 -11.36
CA ALA A 165 6.57 8.87 -10.53
C ALA A 165 7.23 8.79 -9.14
N ALA A 166 8.57 8.77 -9.07
CA ALA A 166 9.29 8.72 -7.81
C ALA A 166 9.01 9.95 -6.93
N ILE A 167 9.08 11.16 -7.48
CA ILE A 167 8.76 12.38 -6.72
C ILE A 167 7.32 12.32 -6.19
N ALA A 168 6.36 11.95 -7.05
CA ALA A 168 4.96 11.91 -6.70
C ALA A 168 4.62 10.86 -5.62
N THR A 169 5.37 9.78 -5.54
CA THR A 169 5.17 8.73 -4.51
C THR A 169 6.01 8.96 -3.26
N LEU A 170 7.27 9.38 -3.41
CA LEU A 170 8.18 9.56 -2.28
C LEU A 170 7.83 10.76 -1.42
N VAL A 171 7.36 11.86 -2.01
CA VAL A 171 6.99 13.07 -1.26
C VAL A 171 5.83 12.82 -0.29
N PRO A 172 4.66 12.30 -0.71
CA PRO A 172 3.56 12.07 0.20
C PRO A 172 3.85 10.94 1.20
N LEU A 173 4.48 9.85 0.76
CA LEU A 173 4.83 8.75 1.66
C LEU A 173 5.91 9.15 2.66
N GLY A 174 6.89 9.93 2.24
CA GLY A 174 7.90 10.51 3.11
C GLY A 174 7.30 11.49 4.13
N ALA A 175 6.33 12.30 3.72
CA ALA A 175 5.60 13.19 4.62
C ALA A 175 4.80 12.40 5.68
N VAL A 176 4.08 11.35 5.27
CA VAL A 176 3.35 10.47 6.20
C VAL A 176 4.32 9.80 7.20
N LEU A 177 5.44 9.29 6.71
CA LEU A 177 6.46 8.67 7.57
C LEU A 177 7.06 9.69 8.55
N LEU A 178 7.37 10.89 8.08
CA LEU A 178 7.90 11.97 8.94
C LEU A 178 6.89 12.33 10.03
N ILE A 179 5.61 12.49 9.69
CA ILE A 179 4.55 12.78 10.67
C ILE A 179 4.45 11.66 11.71
N ALA A 180 4.48 10.39 11.27
CA ALA A 180 4.45 9.25 12.18
C ALA A 180 5.64 9.24 13.14
N LEU A 181 6.86 9.50 12.65
CA LEU A 181 8.06 9.59 13.47
C LEU A 181 8.00 10.76 14.47
N LEU A 182 7.48 11.91 14.04
CA LEU A 182 7.28 13.06 14.93
C LEU A 182 6.27 12.75 16.04
N GLN A 183 5.17 12.05 15.72
CA GLN A 183 4.18 11.65 16.72
C GLN A 183 4.77 10.69 17.76
N ILE A 184 5.57 9.70 17.34
CA ILE A 184 6.25 8.78 18.25
C ILE A 184 7.22 9.56 19.15
N GLY A 185 8.07 10.41 18.57
CA GLY A 185 9.03 11.22 19.36
C GLY A 185 8.35 12.17 20.34
N LEU A 186 7.23 12.79 19.96
CA LEU A 186 6.45 13.65 20.86
C LEU A 186 5.79 12.84 21.98
N ALA A 187 5.28 11.64 21.69
CA ALA A 187 4.68 10.78 22.71
C ALA A 187 5.71 10.30 23.73
N GLU A 188 6.91 9.92 23.29
CA GLU A 188 8.02 9.57 24.17
C GLU A 188 8.47 10.76 25.03
N ALA A 189 8.64 11.95 24.42
CA ALA A 189 9.00 13.16 25.14
C ALA A 189 7.94 13.54 26.19
N TYR A 190 6.66 13.41 25.86
CA TYR A 190 5.56 13.63 26.80
C TYR A 190 5.59 12.61 27.94
N GLY A 191 5.83 11.33 27.64
CA GLY A 191 5.97 10.29 28.64
C GLY A 191 7.09 10.57 29.65
N LEU A 192 8.24 11.06 29.17
CA LEU A 192 9.37 11.45 30.02
C LEU A 192 9.07 12.70 30.88
N LEU A 193 8.22 13.61 30.39
CA LEU A 193 7.80 14.80 31.17
C LEU A 193 6.79 14.45 32.26
N VAL A 194 5.90 13.48 32.02
CA VAL A 194 4.86 13.09 32.99
C VAL A 194 5.38 12.09 34.02
N ASN A 195 6.31 11.21 33.61
CA ASN A 195 6.93 10.20 34.47
C ASN A 195 8.48 10.34 34.39
N PRO A 196 9.10 11.33 35.05
CA PRO A 196 10.54 11.48 35.00
C PRO A 196 11.23 10.26 35.61
N PRO A 197 12.28 9.71 34.96
CA PRO A 197 13.05 8.61 35.51
C PRO A 197 13.78 9.06 36.79
N GLY A 198 13.34 8.56 37.94
CA GLY A 198 14.05 8.80 39.21
C GLY A 198 13.23 9.26 40.41
N GLU A 199 11.87 9.20 40.35
CA GLU A 199 11.01 9.36 41.56
C GLU A 199 10.49 8.06 42.07
#